data_c82effcdb3ec0f9096217966df53dfa5
#
_entry.id   c82effcdb3ec0f9096217966df53dfa5
#
_cell.length_a   1.000
_cell.length_b   1.000
_cell.length_c   1.000
_cell.angle_alpha   90.00
_cell.angle_beta   90.00
_cell.angle_gamma   90.00
#
_symmetry.space_group_name_H-M   'P 1'
#
loop_
_entity.id
_entity.type
_entity.pdbx_description
1 polymer ?
#
loop_
_entity_poly.entity_id
_entity_poly.type
_entity_poly.pdbx_seq_one_letter_code
_entity_poly.pdbx_strand_id
1 'polypeptide(L)'
;VTPYTQEIWARIINIDVSEGDLQCLGFAQVAELYVEPRPVAYPVTIDRQCDGGAGDDSQDGLYPFDTSNIITTLLTNPDTDITQDPSILTISYFNEDGTEIPAANFTPTFETASQTITIRVERDPSYPDITNPDGLCYDETTLEFVVDDTPEIYPVVIAPHCDGDDGNDDRDGFDLFDTSTLTADLI
;
A
#
# COMPACT_ATOMS: atom_id res chain seq x y z
N VAL A 1 10.86 18.70 0.30
CA VAL A 1 11.72 19.14 -0.81
C VAL A 1 11.19 20.48 -1.28
N THR A 2 12.05 21.50 -1.27
CA THR A 2 11.67 22.87 -1.69
C THR A 2 11.64 22.92 -3.22
N PRO A 3 10.61 23.51 -3.84
CA PRO A 3 10.57 23.72 -5.28
C PRO A 3 11.77 24.55 -5.73
N TYR A 4 12.24 24.25 -6.93
CA TYR A 4 13.38 24.94 -7.51
C TYR A 4 12.86 25.99 -8.50
N THR A 5 13.08 27.27 -8.20
CA THR A 5 12.77 28.38 -9.10
C THR A 5 14.03 28.96 -9.66
N GLN A 6 14.03 29.29 -10.97
CA GLN A 6 15.09 30.00 -11.64
C GLN A 6 14.51 31.16 -12.44
N GLU A 7 14.96 32.36 -12.13
CA GLU A 7 14.58 33.55 -12.89
C GLU A 7 15.50 33.71 -14.10
N ILE A 8 14.91 33.97 -15.26
CA ILE A 8 15.62 34.31 -16.50
C ILE A 8 15.45 35.81 -16.75
N TRP A 9 16.55 36.47 -16.82
CA TRP A 9 16.60 37.93 -17.10
C TRP A 9 17.15 38.18 -18.50
N ALA A 10 16.49 39.03 -19.28
CA ALA A 10 16.98 39.48 -20.57
C ALA A 10 17.52 40.90 -20.46
N ARG A 11 18.61 41.13 -21.20
CA ARG A 11 19.21 42.42 -21.41
C ARG A 11 19.09 42.77 -22.88
N ILE A 12 18.45 43.90 -23.18
CA ILE A 12 18.38 44.45 -24.53
C ILE A 12 19.26 45.69 -24.61
N ILE A 13 20.07 45.72 -25.62
CA ILE A 13 20.96 46.87 -25.89
C ILE A 13 20.57 47.43 -27.24
N ASN A 14 20.32 48.75 -27.30
CA ASN A 14 20.20 49.41 -28.59
C ASN A 14 21.61 49.58 -29.17
N ILE A 15 21.88 48.96 -30.33
CA ILE A 15 23.16 48.95 -31.03
C ILE A 15 23.20 49.98 -32.18
N ASP A 16 22.14 50.70 -32.42
CA ASP A 16 22.11 51.77 -33.41
C ASP A 16 22.77 53.03 -32.82
N VAL A 17 24.07 53.03 -32.81
CA VAL A 17 24.94 54.08 -32.32
C VAL A 17 25.46 54.89 -33.51
N SER A 18 24.61 55.70 -34.13
CA SER A 18 25.08 56.62 -35.18
C SER A 18 25.75 57.83 -34.66
N GLU A 19 25.69 58.13 -33.36
CA GLU A 19 26.47 59.26 -32.76
C GLU A 19 26.66 59.02 -31.25
N GLY A 20 27.78 58.60 -30.85
CA GLY A 20 28.58 58.85 -29.62
C GLY A 20 27.91 58.90 -28.26
N ASP A 21 26.65 58.58 -28.03
CA ASP A 21 25.96 58.76 -26.77
C ASP A 21 25.15 57.64 -26.32
N LEU A 22 25.39 57.22 -25.06
CA LEU A 22 24.57 56.49 -24.12
C LEU A 22 23.78 55.31 -24.73
N GLN A 23 24.36 54.10 -24.64
CA GLN A 23 23.65 52.86 -24.88
C GLN A 23 22.42 52.80 -23.98
N CYS A 24 21.22 52.87 -24.56
CA CYS A 24 19.98 52.56 -23.84
C CYS A 24 19.94 51.07 -23.53
N LEU A 25 19.97 50.77 -22.27
CA LEU A 25 19.89 49.39 -21.71
C LEU A 25 18.49 49.15 -21.18
N GLY A 26 17.83 48.14 -21.69
CA GLY A 26 16.65 47.53 -21.07
C GLY A 26 17.05 46.26 -20.33
N PHE A 27 16.59 46.09 -19.11
CA PHE A 27 16.81 44.90 -18.31
C PHE A 27 15.48 44.51 -17.70
N ALA A 28 15.02 43.28 -17.94
CA ALA A 28 13.76 42.76 -17.42
C ALA A 28 13.83 41.26 -17.19
N GLN A 29 13.12 40.79 -16.16
CA GLN A 29 12.81 39.39 -16.00
C GLN A 29 11.84 38.97 -17.13
N VAL A 30 12.23 37.94 -17.89
CA VAL A 30 11.46 37.49 -19.06
C VAL A 30 10.83 36.17 -18.86
N ALA A 31 11.32 35.37 -17.92
CA ALA A 31 10.74 34.08 -17.57
C ALA A 31 11.12 33.66 -16.13
N GLU A 32 10.29 32.89 -15.54
CA GLU A 32 10.57 32.13 -14.32
C GLU A 32 10.41 30.64 -14.66
N LEU A 33 11.43 29.85 -14.37
CA LEU A 33 11.40 28.40 -14.50
C LEU A 33 11.12 27.82 -13.14
N TYR A 34 10.18 26.90 -13.08
CA TYR A 34 9.76 26.22 -11.87
C TYR A 34 9.88 24.71 -12.06
N VAL A 35 10.55 24.03 -11.10
CA VAL A 35 10.64 22.58 -11.06
C VAL A 35 9.97 22.10 -9.80
N GLU A 36 8.87 21.36 -9.96
CA GLU A 36 8.13 20.77 -8.87
C GLU A 36 8.82 19.50 -8.39
N PRO A 37 9.02 19.31 -7.07
CA PRO A 37 9.53 18.07 -6.55
C PRO A 37 8.46 16.97 -6.67
N ARG A 38 8.86 15.84 -7.28
CA ARG A 38 8.00 14.66 -7.37
C ARG A 38 7.78 14.08 -5.96
N PRO A 39 6.55 13.72 -5.57
CA PRO A 39 6.31 12.95 -4.37
C PRO A 39 6.94 11.55 -4.51
N VAL A 40 7.11 10.85 -3.41
CA VAL A 40 7.65 9.49 -3.39
C VAL A 40 6.66 8.59 -2.65
N ALA A 41 6.26 7.49 -3.27
CA ALA A 41 5.47 6.43 -2.67
C ALA A 41 6.43 5.32 -2.18
N TYR A 42 6.74 5.30 -0.88
CA TYR A 42 7.60 4.27 -0.32
C TYR A 42 6.87 2.93 -0.22
N PRO A 43 7.59 1.79 -0.35
CA PRO A 43 6.99 0.47 -0.24
C PRO A 43 6.29 0.27 1.11
N VAL A 44 5.09 -0.30 1.05
CA VAL A 44 4.29 -0.68 2.22
C VAL A 44 4.07 -2.18 2.17
N THR A 45 4.17 -2.84 3.33
CA THR A 45 3.86 -4.25 3.50
C THR A 45 2.85 -4.43 4.61
N ILE A 46 1.98 -5.41 4.48
CA ILE A 46 1.04 -5.85 5.50
C ILE A 46 1.19 -7.36 5.68
N ASP A 47 1.04 -7.83 6.90
CA ASP A 47 1.17 -9.26 7.21
C ASP A 47 -0.01 -10.03 6.63
N ARG A 48 0.28 -11.21 6.07
CA ARG A 48 -0.76 -12.14 5.63
C ARG A 48 -1.60 -12.61 6.81
N GLN A 49 -2.87 -12.87 6.59
CA GLN A 49 -3.84 -13.25 7.60
C GLN A 49 -4.52 -14.57 7.22
N CYS A 50 -5.09 -15.25 8.23
CA CYS A 50 -5.90 -16.43 8.00
C CYS A 50 -7.38 -16.04 8.01
N ASP A 51 -8.12 -16.51 7.04
CA ASP A 51 -9.58 -16.49 6.99
C ASP A 51 -10.17 -17.21 8.21
N GLY A 52 -11.05 -16.57 8.96
CA GLY A 52 -11.52 -17.07 10.24
C GLY A 52 -10.50 -17.03 11.38
N GLY A 53 -9.44 -16.21 11.25
CA GLY A 53 -8.41 -15.98 12.27
C GLY A 53 -8.84 -15.00 13.37
N ALA A 54 -7.89 -14.58 14.19
CA ALA A 54 -8.14 -13.63 15.27
C ALA A 54 -8.61 -12.28 14.73
N GLY A 55 -9.86 -11.92 14.98
CA GLY A 55 -10.48 -10.67 14.50
C GLY A 55 -11.46 -10.86 13.34
N ASP A 56 -11.59 -12.09 12.85
CA ASP A 56 -12.55 -12.50 11.84
C ASP A 56 -13.11 -13.87 12.20
N ASP A 57 -14.43 -13.96 12.42
CA ASP A 57 -15.12 -15.19 12.81
C ASP A 57 -15.75 -15.92 11.60
N SER A 58 -15.66 -15.35 10.40
CA SER A 58 -16.18 -15.93 9.16
C SER A 58 -15.09 -16.69 8.39
N GLN A 59 -15.50 -17.64 7.57
CA GLN A 59 -14.64 -18.33 6.60
C GLN A 59 -15.22 -18.04 5.22
N ASP A 60 -15.17 -16.80 4.79
CA ASP A 60 -15.77 -16.30 3.56
C ASP A 60 -14.75 -15.80 2.53
N GLY A 61 -13.46 -15.98 2.81
CA GLY A 61 -12.36 -15.55 1.98
C GLY A 61 -12.01 -14.08 2.11
N LEU A 62 -12.58 -13.38 3.11
CA LEU A 62 -12.32 -11.96 3.38
C LEU A 62 -11.63 -11.81 4.74
N TYR A 63 -10.86 -10.74 4.91
CA TYR A 63 -10.26 -10.36 6.19
C TYR A 63 -10.22 -8.84 6.36
N PRO A 64 -10.57 -8.30 7.55
CA PRO A 64 -10.51 -6.85 7.84
C PRO A 64 -9.09 -6.43 8.24
N PHE A 65 -8.24 -6.11 7.28
CA PHE A 65 -6.87 -5.65 7.52
C PHE A 65 -6.83 -4.29 8.19
N ASP A 66 -5.97 -4.14 9.19
CA ASP A 66 -5.66 -2.83 9.78
C ASP A 66 -4.77 -2.01 8.83
N THR A 67 -5.35 -0.97 8.26
CA THR A 67 -4.69 -0.06 7.31
C THR A 67 -4.36 1.30 7.92
N SER A 68 -4.52 1.47 9.23
CA SER A 68 -4.37 2.74 9.93
C SER A 68 -2.98 3.38 9.79
N ASN A 69 -1.93 2.58 9.66
CA ASN A 69 -0.54 3.04 9.58
C ASN A 69 0.01 3.15 8.14
N ILE A 70 -0.75 2.73 7.14
CA ILE A 70 -0.27 2.66 5.75
C ILE A 70 0.18 4.03 5.24
N ILE A 71 -0.59 5.09 5.48
CA ILE A 71 -0.24 6.44 5.03
C ILE A 71 1.08 6.91 5.64
N THR A 72 1.29 6.67 6.93
CA THR A 72 2.55 7.05 7.60
C THR A 72 3.73 6.32 6.98
N THR A 73 3.63 5.02 6.78
CA THR A 73 4.69 4.21 6.17
C THR A 73 4.95 4.63 4.72
N LEU A 74 3.88 4.80 3.93
CA LEU A 74 3.93 5.23 2.53
C LEU A 74 4.69 6.55 2.31
N LEU A 75 4.54 7.49 3.23
CA LEU A 75 5.11 8.83 3.12
C LEU A 75 6.46 8.98 3.83
N THR A 76 6.89 8.02 4.65
CA THR A 76 8.12 8.08 5.42
C THR A 76 9.25 7.37 4.68
N ASN A 77 10.36 8.08 4.48
CA ASN A 77 11.56 7.48 3.91
C ASN A 77 12.17 6.49 4.91
N PRO A 78 12.29 5.18 4.57
CA PRO A 78 12.79 4.16 5.49
C PRO A 78 14.27 4.33 5.88
N ASP A 79 15.06 5.06 5.08
CA ASP A 79 16.49 5.24 5.34
C ASP A 79 16.79 6.45 6.23
N THR A 80 15.89 7.44 6.28
CA THR A 80 16.13 8.73 6.95
C THR A 80 15.08 9.10 7.99
N ASP A 81 13.99 8.33 8.10
CA ASP A 81 12.82 8.61 8.96
C ASP A 81 12.16 9.98 8.68
N ILE A 82 12.40 10.55 7.50
CA ILE A 82 11.79 11.82 7.10
C ILE A 82 10.46 11.53 6.42
N THR A 83 9.38 12.08 6.99
CA THR A 83 8.03 11.97 6.44
C THR A 83 7.73 13.16 5.53
N GLN A 84 7.17 12.89 4.35
CA GLN A 84 6.64 13.92 3.45
C GLN A 84 5.40 14.56 4.09
N ASP A 85 5.20 15.86 3.85
CA ASP A 85 4.05 16.60 4.38
C ASP A 85 2.74 16.12 3.70
N PRO A 86 1.83 15.45 4.42
CA PRO A 86 0.60 14.93 3.83
C PRO A 86 -0.38 16.04 3.43
N SER A 87 -0.23 17.26 3.95
CA SER A 87 -1.16 18.37 3.68
C SER A 87 -1.09 18.90 2.25
N ILE A 88 -0.02 18.55 1.53
CA ILE A 88 0.23 18.96 0.15
C ILE A 88 0.14 17.79 -0.84
N LEU A 89 -0.36 16.64 -0.38
CA LEU A 89 -0.44 15.41 -1.15
C LEU A 89 -1.86 14.88 -1.15
N THR A 90 -2.26 14.27 -2.26
CA THR A 90 -3.45 13.45 -2.39
C THR A 90 -3.04 12.00 -2.52
N ILE A 91 -3.70 11.11 -1.79
CA ILE A 91 -3.45 9.66 -1.84
C ILE A 91 -4.70 9.00 -2.38
N SER A 92 -4.54 8.23 -3.46
CA SER A 92 -5.59 7.46 -4.10
C SER A 92 -5.23 5.99 -4.13
N TYR A 93 -6.24 5.14 -4.03
CA TYR A 93 -6.11 3.68 -4.00
C TYR A 93 -6.87 3.09 -5.17
N PHE A 94 -6.29 2.11 -5.85
CA PHE A 94 -6.89 1.49 -7.03
C PHE A 94 -6.82 -0.03 -6.92
N ASN A 95 -7.92 -0.69 -7.23
CA ASN A 95 -7.96 -2.13 -7.42
C ASN A 95 -7.08 -2.56 -8.60
N GLU A 96 -6.84 -3.86 -8.73
CA GLU A 96 -6.07 -4.44 -9.84
C GLU A 96 -6.65 -4.08 -11.23
N ASP A 97 -7.96 -3.89 -11.32
CA ASP A 97 -8.64 -3.46 -12.57
C ASP A 97 -8.57 -1.95 -12.84
N GLY A 98 -7.89 -1.18 -11.98
CA GLY A 98 -7.77 0.28 -12.07
C GLY A 98 -8.97 1.06 -11.52
N THR A 99 -9.96 0.40 -10.92
CA THR A 99 -11.09 1.08 -10.27
C THR A 99 -10.63 1.71 -8.95
N GLU A 100 -10.97 2.97 -8.74
CA GLU A 100 -10.60 3.69 -7.51
C GLU A 100 -11.39 3.17 -6.30
N ILE A 101 -10.66 2.92 -5.21
CA ILE A 101 -11.20 2.59 -3.90
C ILE A 101 -11.36 3.90 -3.12
N PRO A 102 -12.58 4.28 -2.70
CA PRO A 102 -12.76 5.48 -1.87
C PRO A 102 -11.90 5.40 -0.59
N ALA A 103 -11.17 6.45 -0.27
CA ALA A 103 -10.30 6.48 0.91
C ALA A 103 -11.03 6.16 2.23
N ALA A 104 -12.32 6.52 2.33
CA ALA A 104 -13.17 6.20 3.47
C ALA A 104 -13.43 4.69 3.63
N ASN A 105 -13.32 3.90 2.56
CA ASN A 105 -13.47 2.45 2.59
C ASN A 105 -12.14 1.75 2.89
N PHE A 106 -11.02 2.46 2.75
CA PHE A 106 -9.68 1.91 2.92
C PHE A 106 -9.13 2.08 4.33
N THR A 107 -9.49 3.15 5.04
CA THR A 107 -8.96 3.44 6.38
C THR A 107 -10.07 3.63 7.42
N PRO A 108 -9.89 3.17 8.69
CA PRO A 108 -8.71 2.53 9.29
C PRO A 108 -8.60 1.01 9.05
N THR A 109 -9.63 0.39 8.49
CA THR A 109 -9.66 -1.03 8.15
C THR A 109 -10.15 -1.22 6.73
N PHE A 110 -9.60 -2.21 6.04
CA PHE A 110 -10.01 -2.59 4.70
C PHE A 110 -10.32 -4.08 4.65
N GLU A 111 -11.61 -4.42 4.53
CA GLU A 111 -12.08 -5.80 4.38
C GLU A 111 -11.95 -6.22 2.93
N THR A 112 -11.16 -7.25 2.70
CA THR A 112 -10.86 -7.72 1.34
C THR A 112 -10.41 -9.17 1.31
N ALA A 113 -10.60 -9.83 0.16
CA ALA A 113 -9.92 -11.06 -0.21
C ALA A 113 -8.46 -10.78 -0.60
N SER A 114 -7.71 -11.84 -0.89
CA SER A 114 -6.37 -11.71 -1.46
C SER A 114 -6.41 -10.91 -2.75
N GLN A 115 -5.70 -9.78 -2.77
CA GLN A 115 -5.54 -8.93 -3.95
C GLN A 115 -4.33 -8.01 -3.83
N THR A 116 -3.93 -7.44 -4.95
CA THR A 116 -2.94 -6.36 -5.01
C THR A 116 -3.64 -5.06 -5.38
N ILE A 117 -3.37 -4.00 -4.63
CA ILE A 117 -3.83 -2.65 -4.95
C ILE A 117 -2.66 -1.76 -5.35
N THR A 118 -2.95 -0.74 -6.15
CA THR A 118 -2.00 0.34 -6.45
C THR A 118 -2.32 1.55 -5.57
N ILE A 119 -1.30 2.10 -4.93
CA ILE A 119 -1.40 3.33 -4.15
C ILE A 119 -0.65 4.43 -4.88
N ARG A 120 -1.35 5.50 -5.23
CA ARG A 120 -0.79 6.68 -5.89
C ARG A 120 -0.66 7.81 -4.89
N VAL A 121 0.50 8.43 -4.85
CA VAL A 121 0.78 9.67 -4.10
C VAL A 121 0.98 10.77 -5.12
N GLU A 122 0.14 11.77 -5.10
CA GLU A 122 0.09 12.87 -6.05
C GLU A 122 0.15 14.21 -5.33
N ARG A 123 0.65 15.26 -5.99
CA ARG A 123 0.57 16.61 -5.45
C ARG A 123 -0.89 17.08 -5.44
N ASP A 124 -1.32 17.69 -4.33
CA ASP A 124 -2.67 18.25 -4.21
C ASP A 124 -2.85 19.44 -5.16
N PRO A 125 -3.78 19.39 -6.12
CA PRO A 125 -4.01 20.44 -7.10
C PRO A 125 -4.53 21.75 -6.49
N SER A 126 -5.05 21.71 -5.27
CA SER A 126 -5.52 22.89 -4.55
C SER A 126 -4.38 23.66 -3.86
N TYR A 127 -3.17 23.08 -3.82
CA TYR A 127 -2.03 23.72 -3.20
C TYR A 127 -1.53 24.88 -4.07
N PRO A 128 -1.39 26.11 -3.53
CA PRO A 128 -1.22 27.33 -4.33
C PRO A 128 0.09 27.42 -5.12
N ASP A 129 1.08 26.60 -4.80
CA ASP A 129 2.38 26.61 -5.47
C ASP A 129 2.45 25.64 -6.68
N ILE A 130 1.36 24.93 -6.99
CA ILE A 130 1.30 24.01 -8.13
C ILE A 130 0.77 24.75 -9.36
N THR A 131 1.64 24.98 -10.30
CA THR A 131 1.30 25.67 -11.58
C THR A 131 1.56 24.79 -12.81
N ASN A 132 1.78 23.47 -12.62
CA ASN A 132 2.09 22.59 -13.75
C ASN A 132 0.84 22.30 -14.59
N PRO A 133 0.72 22.87 -15.81
CA PRO A 133 -0.46 22.66 -16.67
C PRO A 133 -0.51 21.27 -17.33
N ASP A 134 0.61 20.54 -17.33
CA ASP A 134 0.75 19.23 -18.01
C ASP A 134 0.36 18.06 -17.13
N GLY A 135 -0.19 18.30 -15.95
CA GLY A 135 -0.58 17.30 -14.97
C GLY A 135 0.26 17.34 -13.70
N LEU A 136 -0.23 16.68 -12.68
CA LEU A 136 0.39 16.65 -11.37
C LEU A 136 1.53 15.62 -11.35
N CYS A 137 2.60 15.94 -10.63
CA CYS A 137 3.65 14.97 -10.34
C CYS A 137 3.12 13.92 -9.38
N TYR A 138 3.25 12.65 -9.72
CA TYR A 138 2.85 11.53 -8.86
C TYR A 138 3.90 10.43 -8.82
N ASP A 139 3.78 9.57 -7.84
CA ASP A 139 4.50 8.30 -7.71
C ASP A 139 3.54 7.21 -7.27
N GLU A 140 3.86 5.94 -7.56
CA GLU A 140 3.00 4.80 -7.28
C GLU A 140 3.79 3.67 -6.62
N THR A 141 3.12 2.95 -5.74
CA THR A 141 3.59 1.67 -5.19
C THR A 141 2.44 0.68 -5.15
N THR A 142 2.74 -0.59 -4.93
CA THR A 142 1.72 -1.64 -4.77
C THR A 142 1.71 -2.15 -3.34
N LEU A 143 0.53 -2.58 -2.89
CA LEU A 143 0.31 -3.25 -1.61
C LEU A 143 -0.44 -4.54 -1.87
N GLU A 144 0.11 -5.65 -1.42
CA GLU A 144 -0.48 -6.98 -1.52
C GLU A 144 -1.18 -7.36 -0.21
N PHE A 145 -2.44 -7.76 -0.30
CA PHE A 145 -3.21 -8.40 0.76
C PHE A 145 -3.26 -9.90 0.51
N VAL A 146 -2.97 -10.70 1.52
CA VAL A 146 -3.01 -12.18 1.42
C VAL A 146 -3.87 -12.72 2.55
N VAL A 147 -4.95 -13.39 2.18
CA VAL A 147 -5.84 -14.14 3.06
C VAL A 147 -5.63 -15.63 2.77
N ASP A 148 -5.18 -16.36 3.77
CA ASP A 148 -4.96 -17.80 3.69
C ASP A 148 -6.16 -18.56 4.20
N ASP A 149 -6.57 -19.62 3.51
CA ASP A 149 -7.63 -20.50 3.96
C ASP A 149 -7.24 -21.18 5.29
N THR A 150 -8.18 -21.18 6.22
CA THR A 150 -8.00 -21.95 7.46
C THR A 150 -8.11 -23.44 7.17
N PRO A 151 -7.15 -24.28 7.60
CA PRO A 151 -7.23 -25.71 7.43
C PRO A 151 -8.48 -26.29 8.09
N GLU A 152 -9.24 -27.06 7.35
CA GLU A 152 -10.39 -27.79 7.89
C GLU A 152 -9.93 -29.08 8.56
N ILE A 153 -10.51 -29.38 9.73
CA ILE A 153 -10.28 -30.61 10.46
C ILE A 153 -11.61 -31.37 10.53
N TYR A 154 -11.62 -32.55 10.00
CA TYR A 154 -12.80 -33.43 10.03
C TYR A 154 -12.78 -34.37 11.22
N PRO A 155 -13.90 -34.56 11.95
CA PRO A 155 -13.97 -35.52 13.04
C PRO A 155 -13.85 -36.95 12.50
N VAL A 156 -12.90 -37.71 13.04
CA VAL A 156 -12.72 -39.10 12.71
C VAL A 156 -13.45 -39.93 13.76
N VAL A 157 -14.26 -40.89 13.31
CA VAL A 157 -14.96 -41.84 14.19
C VAL A 157 -14.21 -43.15 14.14
N ILE A 158 -13.60 -43.54 15.26
CA ILE A 158 -13.02 -44.87 15.44
C ILE A 158 -14.14 -45.82 15.91
N ALA A 159 -14.27 -46.95 15.26
CA ALA A 159 -15.26 -47.95 15.65
C ALA A 159 -15.01 -48.44 17.09
N PRO A 160 -16.07 -48.65 17.90
CA PRO A 160 -15.90 -49.19 19.24
C PRO A 160 -15.39 -50.62 19.15
N HIS A 161 -14.45 -50.96 20.01
CA HIS A 161 -13.92 -52.30 20.19
C HIS A 161 -14.51 -52.95 21.45
N CYS A 162 -14.52 -54.27 21.49
CA CYS A 162 -14.85 -55.00 22.70
C CYS A 162 -13.54 -55.24 23.49
N ASP A 163 -13.60 -55.07 24.79
CA ASP A 163 -12.51 -55.36 25.71
C ASP A 163 -12.11 -56.86 25.53
N GLY A 164 -10.81 -57.07 25.20
CA GLY A 164 -10.26 -58.37 24.87
C GLY A 164 -10.22 -58.75 23.38
N ASP A 165 -10.62 -57.85 22.46
CA ASP A 165 -10.55 -58.07 20.99
C ASP A 165 -9.13 -57.90 20.44
N ASP A 166 -8.22 -57.31 21.19
CA ASP A 166 -6.81 -57.12 20.84
C ASP A 166 -5.96 -58.40 20.88
N GLY A 167 -6.57 -59.54 21.21
CA GLY A 167 -5.90 -60.83 21.38
C GLY A 167 -5.39 -61.06 22.81
N ASN A 168 -5.69 -60.14 23.72
CA ASN A 168 -5.46 -60.24 25.15
C ASN A 168 -6.81 -60.41 25.87
N ASP A 169 -7.04 -61.51 26.54
CA ASP A 169 -8.34 -61.92 27.11
C ASP A 169 -8.51 -61.40 28.56
N ASP A 170 -7.90 -60.28 28.91
CA ASP A 170 -7.77 -59.80 30.29
C ASP A 170 -8.94 -58.96 30.80
N ARG A 171 -9.82 -58.41 29.94
CA ARG A 171 -10.99 -57.61 30.30
C ARG A 171 -10.70 -56.53 31.34
N ASP A 172 -9.61 -55.78 31.10
CA ASP A 172 -9.11 -54.75 32.02
C ASP A 172 -9.67 -53.36 31.73
N GLY A 173 -10.49 -53.21 30.70
CA GLY A 173 -11.08 -51.94 30.27
C GLY A 173 -10.18 -51.17 29.29
N PHE A 174 -9.13 -51.81 28.75
CA PHE A 174 -8.25 -51.23 27.74
C PHE A 174 -8.31 -52.06 26.45
N ASP A 175 -8.12 -51.38 25.32
CA ASP A 175 -7.99 -52.01 24.00
C ASP A 175 -7.03 -51.21 23.11
N LEU A 176 -6.45 -51.91 22.13
CA LEU A 176 -5.52 -51.31 21.18
C LEU A 176 -6.28 -50.80 19.95
N PHE A 177 -6.34 -49.50 19.79
CA PHE A 177 -6.91 -48.86 18.61
C PHE A 177 -5.84 -48.62 17.55
N ASP A 178 -6.12 -49.02 16.31
CA ASP A 178 -5.27 -48.69 15.18
C ASP A 178 -5.50 -47.21 14.81
N THR A 179 -4.49 -46.38 15.06
CA THR A 179 -4.50 -44.97 14.77
C THR A 179 -3.63 -44.62 13.54
N SER A 180 -3.17 -45.61 12.78
CA SER A 180 -2.23 -45.44 11.67
C SER A 180 -2.80 -44.59 10.52
N THR A 181 -4.12 -44.53 10.35
CA THR A 181 -4.81 -43.77 9.30
C THR A 181 -5.28 -42.37 9.76
N LEU A 182 -5.26 -42.07 11.07
CA LEU A 182 -5.87 -40.85 11.63
C LEU A 182 -5.39 -39.60 10.96
N THR A 183 -4.10 -39.49 10.65
CA THR A 183 -3.56 -38.29 10.00
C THR A 183 -4.13 -38.08 8.59
N ALA A 184 -4.37 -39.14 7.85
CA ALA A 184 -4.95 -39.08 6.50
C ALA A 184 -6.47 -38.83 6.53
N ASP A 185 -7.13 -39.21 7.61
CA ASP A 185 -8.60 -39.10 7.76
C ASP A 185 -8.98 -37.72 8.37
N LEU A 186 -8.02 -36.97 8.94
CA LEU A 186 -8.23 -35.66 9.57
C LEU A 186 -8.16 -34.45 8.59
N ILE A 187 -7.59 -34.67 7.38
CA ILE A 187 -7.32 -33.57 6.41
C ILE A 187 -7.92 -33.84 5.04
#